data_66f2bc34accbe24370943200b7a0b92e
#
_entry.id   66f2bc34accbe24370943200b7a0b92e
#
_cell.length_a   1.000
_cell.length_b   1.000
_cell.length_c   1.000
_cell.angle_alpha   90.00
_cell.angle_beta   90.00
_cell.angle_gamma   90.00
#
_symmetry.space_group_name_H-M   'P 1'
#
loop_
_entity.id
_entity.type
_entity.pdbx_description
1 polymer ?
#
loop_
_entity_poly.entity_id
_entity_poly.type
_entity_poly.pdbx_seq_one_letter_code
_entity_poly.pdbx_strand_id
1 'polypeptide(L)'
;MAEKVLVAFHSVNATVEVRLTDAALRLVEKEALASPNSETGGILIGRYEDEGNVAVITTATERPGDSKAGRAWFQRGISGLTTKLRGRWKHGEYYLGEWHSHPGSAPDPSTNDIREMRSISIDTSYRCPKPILVIAGTPGQHMRISVSVMENGGLIRLRPMSSKPGTPSAFPDDSGARQ
;
A
#
# COMPACT_ATOMS: atom_id res chain seq x y z
N MET A 1 -1.93 23.28 -3.71
CA MET A 1 -1.24 22.64 -4.84
C MET A 1 -1.87 21.27 -5.04
N ALA A 2 -2.20 20.89 -6.27
CA ALA A 2 -2.77 19.57 -6.54
C ALA A 2 -1.73 18.48 -6.22
N GLU A 3 -2.16 17.45 -5.48
CA GLU A 3 -1.31 16.30 -5.18
C GLU A 3 -0.95 15.57 -6.48
N LYS A 4 0.35 15.38 -6.72
CA LYS A 4 0.81 14.68 -7.91
C LYS A 4 0.62 13.17 -7.72
N VAL A 5 -0.32 12.57 -8.43
CA VAL A 5 -0.41 11.12 -8.57
C VAL A 5 0.80 10.63 -9.38
N LEU A 6 1.54 9.67 -8.85
CA LEU A 6 2.72 9.12 -9.49
C LEU A 6 2.42 7.80 -10.20
N VAL A 7 1.63 6.93 -9.57
CA VAL A 7 1.30 5.61 -10.12
C VAL A 7 -0.15 5.26 -9.80
N ALA A 8 -0.80 4.58 -10.74
CA ALA A 8 -2.15 4.08 -10.58
C ALA A 8 -2.21 2.57 -10.89
N PHE A 9 -3.12 1.89 -10.21
CA PHE A 9 -3.37 0.46 -10.33
C PHE A 9 -4.87 0.24 -10.49
N HIS A 10 -5.25 -0.78 -11.26
CA HIS A 10 -6.66 -1.12 -11.47
C HIS A 10 -6.92 -2.62 -11.36
N SER A 11 -8.15 -2.99 -11.00
CA SER A 11 -8.61 -4.36 -11.08
C SER A 11 -8.77 -4.80 -12.54
N VAL A 12 -8.76 -6.12 -12.79
CA VAL A 12 -8.91 -6.67 -14.14
C VAL A 12 -10.20 -6.17 -14.83
N ASN A 13 -11.26 -5.95 -14.04
CA ASN A 13 -12.55 -5.46 -14.53
C ASN A 13 -12.65 -3.92 -14.53
N ALA A 14 -11.56 -3.22 -14.20
CA ALA A 14 -11.52 -1.75 -14.06
C ALA A 14 -12.59 -1.15 -13.11
N THR A 15 -13.11 -1.96 -12.17
CA THR A 15 -14.12 -1.52 -11.21
C THR A 15 -13.54 -0.87 -9.96
N VAL A 16 -12.24 -1.07 -9.71
CA VAL A 16 -11.50 -0.47 -8.59
C VAL A 16 -10.19 0.08 -9.13
N GLU A 17 -9.92 1.32 -8.78
CA GLU A 17 -8.65 1.99 -9.07
C GLU A 17 -8.00 2.48 -7.77
N VAL A 18 -6.69 2.30 -7.65
CA VAL A 18 -5.90 2.82 -6.53
C VAL A 18 -4.80 3.71 -7.10
N ARG A 19 -4.77 4.95 -6.66
CA ARG A 19 -3.75 5.95 -7.02
C ARG A 19 -2.84 6.20 -5.83
N LEU A 20 -1.53 6.17 -6.04
CA LEU A 20 -0.55 6.59 -5.04
C LEU A 20 0.05 7.93 -5.46
N THR A 21 0.08 8.86 -4.51
CA THR A 21 0.79 10.12 -4.69
C THR A 21 2.31 9.92 -4.55
N ASP A 22 3.07 10.86 -5.09
CA ASP A 22 4.52 10.91 -4.93
C ASP A 22 4.93 10.89 -3.45
N ALA A 23 4.22 11.63 -2.60
CA ALA A 23 4.49 11.68 -1.16
C ALA A 23 4.30 10.32 -0.47
N ALA A 24 3.22 9.60 -0.79
CA ALA A 24 2.95 8.28 -0.22
C ALA A 24 4.03 7.27 -0.65
N LEU A 25 4.37 7.24 -1.95
CA LEU A 25 5.34 6.29 -2.48
C LEU A 25 6.74 6.55 -1.95
N ARG A 26 7.19 7.80 -1.88
CA ARG A 26 8.53 8.15 -1.32
C ARG A 26 8.66 7.77 0.14
N LEU A 27 7.60 7.90 0.94
CA LEU A 27 7.64 7.49 2.34
C LEU A 27 7.81 5.97 2.44
N VAL A 28 6.99 5.20 1.71
CA VAL A 28 7.09 3.74 1.68
C VAL A 28 8.49 3.29 1.24
N GLU A 29 9.04 3.90 0.18
CA GLU A 29 10.37 3.59 -0.32
C GLU A 29 11.46 3.89 0.72
N LYS A 30 11.44 5.08 1.30
CA LYS A 30 12.39 5.50 2.34
C LYS A 30 12.41 4.51 3.51
N GLU A 31 11.24 4.17 4.04
CA GLU A 31 11.11 3.29 5.20
C GLU A 31 11.51 1.84 4.86
N ALA A 32 11.11 1.34 3.69
CA ALA A 32 11.46 0.00 3.23
C ALA A 32 12.98 -0.17 3.05
N LEU A 33 13.64 0.81 2.41
CA LEU A 33 15.09 0.78 2.19
C LEU A 33 15.89 1.00 3.47
N ALA A 34 15.34 1.74 4.44
CA ALA A 34 15.97 1.93 5.76
C ALA A 34 15.90 0.68 6.66
N SER A 35 15.09 -0.33 6.28
CA SER A 35 14.87 -1.55 7.08
C SER A 35 15.25 -2.83 6.30
N PRO A 36 16.53 -3.00 5.89
CA PRO A 36 16.92 -4.10 4.99
C PRO A 36 16.90 -5.49 5.66
N ASN A 37 16.86 -5.56 6.99
CA ASN A 37 16.96 -6.80 7.76
C ASN A 37 15.69 -7.21 8.50
N SER A 38 14.69 -6.37 8.51
CA SER A 38 13.40 -6.64 9.14
C SER A 38 12.27 -5.96 8.39
N GLU A 39 11.08 -6.53 8.44
CA GLU A 39 9.90 -5.89 7.89
C GLU A 39 9.58 -4.59 8.64
N THR A 40 9.07 -3.63 7.93
CA THR A 40 8.53 -2.37 8.45
C THR A 40 7.22 -2.06 7.77
N GLY A 41 6.43 -1.17 8.35
CA GLY A 41 5.14 -0.85 7.76
C GLY A 41 4.36 0.18 8.56
N GLY A 42 3.20 0.54 8.04
CA GLY A 42 2.31 1.51 8.63
C GLY A 42 0.94 1.48 7.96
N ILE A 43 0.18 2.56 8.13
CA ILE A 43 -1.13 2.70 7.51
C ILE A 43 -1.09 3.58 6.26
N LEU A 44 -2.04 3.33 5.38
CA LEU A 44 -2.33 4.15 4.21
C LEU A 44 -3.47 5.10 4.54
N ILE A 45 -3.31 6.37 4.21
CA ILE A 45 -4.29 7.41 4.44
C ILE A 45 -4.59 8.12 3.13
N GLY A 46 -5.85 8.46 2.92
CA GLY A 46 -6.29 9.17 1.74
C GLY A 46 -7.79 9.31 1.66
N ARG A 47 -8.31 9.44 0.46
CA ARG A 47 -9.73 9.67 0.19
C ARG A 47 -10.25 8.78 -0.93
N TYR A 48 -11.56 8.64 -0.97
CA TYR A 48 -12.26 8.02 -2.10
C TYR A 48 -12.78 9.10 -3.06
N GLU A 49 -12.70 8.83 -4.34
CA GLU A 49 -13.27 9.59 -5.45
C GLU A 49 -14.20 8.66 -6.26
N ASP A 50 -14.94 9.21 -7.20
CA ASP A 50 -15.80 8.45 -8.11
C ASP A 50 -16.73 7.45 -7.39
N GLU A 51 -17.54 7.95 -6.45
CA GLU A 51 -18.47 7.15 -5.65
C GLU A 51 -17.85 5.94 -4.91
N GLY A 52 -16.53 6.03 -4.64
CA GLY A 52 -15.78 4.99 -3.94
C GLY A 52 -15.06 3.98 -4.85
N ASN A 53 -15.12 4.17 -6.17
CA ASN A 53 -14.42 3.31 -7.14
C ASN A 53 -12.93 3.64 -7.26
N VAL A 54 -12.54 4.88 -6.92
CA VAL A 54 -11.16 5.34 -6.95
C VAL A 54 -10.70 5.66 -5.54
N ALA A 55 -9.64 5.00 -5.09
CA ALA A 55 -8.96 5.32 -3.84
C ALA A 55 -7.67 6.09 -4.13
N VAL A 56 -7.52 7.29 -3.56
CA VAL A 56 -6.32 8.10 -3.68
C VAL A 56 -5.56 8.06 -2.36
N ILE A 57 -4.43 7.35 -2.33
CA ILE A 57 -3.53 7.30 -1.19
C ILE A 57 -2.67 8.56 -1.21
N THR A 58 -2.98 9.51 -0.34
CA THR A 58 -2.33 10.82 -0.27
C THR A 58 -1.06 10.78 0.58
N THR A 59 -1.02 9.88 1.57
CA THR A 59 0.14 9.66 2.42
C THR A 59 0.16 8.25 3.00
N ALA A 60 1.32 7.81 3.43
CA ALA A 60 1.52 6.67 4.30
C ALA A 60 2.05 7.14 5.66
N THR A 61 2.05 6.27 6.67
CA THR A 61 2.72 6.56 7.94
C THR A 61 4.01 5.78 8.05
N GLU A 62 4.94 6.31 8.80
CA GLU A 62 6.08 5.57 9.30
C GLU A 62 5.61 4.45 10.22
N ARG A 63 6.53 3.54 10.55
CA ARG A 63 6.30 2.47 11.52
C ARG A 63 5.94 3.05 12.89
N PRO A 64 4.80 2.69 13.49
CA PRO A 64 4.51 3.03 14.89
C PRO A 64 5.57 2.49 15.84
N GLY A 65 5.92 3.28 16.88
CA GLY A 65 7.01 2.94 17.79
C GLY A 65 6.80 1.67 18.63
N ASP A 66 5.56 1.27 18.82
CA ASP A 66 5.13 0.05 19.52
C ASP A 66 4.97 -1.18 18.60
N SER A 67 5.36 -1.05 17.32
CA SER A 67 5.32 -2.16 16.36
C SER A 67 6.41 -3.20 16.66
N LYS A 68 6.12 -4.45 16.35
CA LYS A 68 7.07 -5.56 16.43
C LYS A 68 7.33 -6.11 15.03
N ALA A 69 8.56 -6.53 14.77
CA ALA A 69 8.92 -7.07 13.46
C ALA A 69 10.08 -8.06 13.57
N GLY A 70 10.13 -8.95 12.58
CA GLY A 70 11.25 -9.82 12.28
C GLY A 70 11.58 -9.77 10.79
N ARG A 71 12.38 -10.70 10.32
CA ARG A 71 12.81 -10.74 8.93
C ARG A 71 11.68 -11.05 7.93
N ALA A 72 10.65 -11.79 8.39
CA ALA A 72 9.55 -12.28 7.56
C ALA A 72 8.20 -12.17 8.28
N TRP A 73 8.06 -11.20 9.15
CA TRP A 73 6.79 -10.88 9.80
C TRP A 73 6.80 -9.47 10.37
N PHE A 74 5.64 -8.85 10.35
CA PHE A 74 5.40 -7.52 10.88
C PHE A 74 4.08 -7.49 11.65
N GLN A 75 4.13 -6.95 12.85
CA GLN A 75 2.94 -6.64 13.66
C GLN A 75 2.91 -5.15 13.89
N ARG A 76 1.99 -4.47 13.22
CA ARG A 76 1.83 -3.03 13.35
C ARG A 76 1.36 -2.67 14.77
N GLY A 77 2.01 -1.68 15.37
CA GLY A 77 1.54 -0.99 16.55
C GLY A 77 0.44 0.03 16.25
N ILE A 78 0.01 0.73 17.28
CA ILE A 78 -1.05 1.75 17.18
C ILE A 78 -0.61 3.13 17.68
N SER A 79 0.60 3.23 18.23
CA SER A 79 1.13 4.47 18.82
C SER A 79 1.10 5.63 17.83
N GLY A 80 0.46 6.73 18.20
CA GLY A 80 0.36 7.96 17.41
C GLY A 80 -0.63 7.93 16.24
N LEU A 81 -1.16 6.75 15.85
CA LEU A 81 -2.04 6.63 14.69
C LEU A 81 -3.37 7.37 14.87
N THR A 82 -3.98 7.29 16.04
CA THR A 82 -5.25 7.98 16.34
C THR A 82 -5.12 9.48 16.17
N THR A 83 -4.02 10.07 16.62
CA THR A 83 -3.76 11.50 16.48
C THR A 83 -3.55 11.88 15.01
N LYS A 84 -2.79 11.09 14.26
CA LYS A 84 -2.59 11.30 12.82
C LYS A 84 -3.91 11.21 12.06
N LEU A 85 -4.68 10.16 12.26
CA LEU A 85 -5.98 9.98 11.59
C LEU A 85 -6.97 11.09 11.94
N ARG A 86 -7.05 11.53 13.20
CA ARG A 86 -7.91 12.64 13.61
C ARG A 86 -7.52 13.94 12.92
N GLY A 87 -6.23 14.20 12.72
CA GLY A 87 -5.74 15.34 11.97
C GLY A 87 -6.16 15.29 10.50
N ARG A 88 -6.00 14.14 9.86
CA ARG A 88 -6.32 13.91 8.45
C ARG A 88 -7.82 13.92 8.16
N TRP A 89 -8.62 13.39 9.08
CA TRP A 89 -10.08 13.38 8.95
C TRP A 89 -10.69 14.79 8.77
N LYS A 90 -10.09 15.81 9.37
CA LYS A 90 -10.50 17.21 9.18
C LYS A 90 -10.34 17.69 7.73
N HIS A 91 -9.54 17.00 6.93
CA HIS A 91 -9.30 17.26 5.51
C HIS A 91 -10.00 16.27 4.59
N GLY A 92 -10.94 15.46 5.11
CA GLY A 92 -11.65 14.45 4.33
C GLY A 92 -10.79 13.24 3.95
N GLU A 93 -9.72 12.98 4.71
CA GLU A 93 -8.85 11.82 4.51
C GLU A 93 -9.06 10.80 5.61
N TYR A 94 -9.05 9.53 5.22
CA TYR A 94 -9.41 8.40 6.06
C TYR A 94 -8.35 7.31 6.01
N TYR A 95 -8.45 6.35 6.92
CA TYR A 95 -7.73 5.09 6.82
C TYR A 95 -8.20 4.32 5.58
N LEU A 96 -7.27 3.92 4.72
CA LEU A 96 -7.55 3.17 3.50
C LEU A 96 -6.95 1.77 3.51
N GLY A 97 -6.06 1.44 4.45
CA GLY A 97 -5.41 0.15 4.52
C GLY A 97 -4.03 0.18 5.14
N GLU A 98 -3.25 -0.83 4.82
CA GLU A 98 -1.93 -1.08 5.39
C GLU A 98 -0.84 -1.11 4.32
N TRP A 99 0.39 -0.83 4.73
CA TRP A 99 1.57 -1.13 3.93
C TRP A 99 2.64 -1.77 4.79
N HIS A 100 3.44 -2.66 4.20
CA HIS A 100 4.66 -3.19 4.81
C HIS A 100 5.69 -3.57 3.76
N SER A 101 6.92 -3.82 4.22
CA SER A 101 8.04 -4.21 3.35
C SER A 101 8.34 -5.70 3.48
N HIS A 102 8.84 -6.30 2.38
CA HIS A 102 9.42 -7.63 2.31
C HIS A 102 10.92 -7.52 1.95
N PRO A 103 11.83 -7.39 2.94
CA PRO A 103 13.25 -7.22 2.69
C PRO A 103 13.85 -8.42 1.95
N GLY A 104 14.55 -8.14 0.84
CA GLY A 104 15.20 -9.16 0.02
C GLY A 104 14.27 -10.08 -0.76
N SER A 105 12.96 -9.79 -0.79
CA SER A 105 11.95 -10.66 -1.40
C SER A 105 11.04 -9.89 -2.36
N ALA A 106 10.30 -10.63 -3.19
CA ALA A 106 9.25 -10.07 -4.04
C ALA A 106 8.08 -9.52 -3.19
N PRO A 107 7.31 -8.55 -3.71
CA PRO A 107 6.18 -7.94 -3.00
C PRO A 107 4.92 -8.82 -3.09
N ASP A 108 5.03 -10.10 -2.83
CA ASP A 108 3.90 -11.03 -2.90
C ASP A 108 3.26 -11.21 -1.53
N PRO A 109 1.92 -11.09 -1.40
CA PRO A 109 1.22 -11.26 -0.14
C PRO A 109 1.41 -12.67 0.43
N SER A 110 1.76 -12.75 1.70
CA SER A 110 1.78 -14.01 2.45
C SER A 110 0.36 -14.42 2.91
N THR A 111 0.24 -15.66 3.37
CA THR A 111 -1.03 -16.13 3.98
C THR A 111 -1.42 -15.31 5.20
N ASN A 112 -0.43 -14.84 5.98
CA ASN A 112 -0.68 -13.97 7.12
C ASN A 112 -1.23 -12.60 6.70
N ASP A 113 -0.66 -12.00 5.66
CA ASP A 113 -1.13 -10.72 5.11
C ASP A 113 -2.60 -10.82 4.66
N ILE A 114 -2.95 -11.90 3.95
CA ILE A 114 -4.32 -12.13 3.51
C ILE A 114 -5.26 -12.27 4.71
N ARG A 115 -4.86 -12.99 5.75
CA ARG A 115 -5.66 -13.18 6.97
C ARG A 115 -5.86 -11.86 7.72
N GLU A 116 -4.81 -11.06 7.85
CA GLU A 116 -4.85 -9.77 8.51
C GLU A 116 -5.76 -8.79 7.76
N MET A 117 -5.61 -8.67 6.44
CA MET A 117 -6.47 -7.82 5.63
C MET A 117 -7.93 -8.23 5.68
N ARG A 118 -8.22 -9.54 5.73
CA ARG A 118 -9.58 -10.05 5.93
C ARG A 118 -10.12 -9.65 7.30
N SER A 119 -9.32 -9.77 8.36
CA SER A 119 -9.71 -9.35 9.72
C SER A 119 -10.06 -7.86 9.77
N ILE A 120 -9.24 -7.01 9.15
CA ILE A 120 -9.49 -5.57 9.04
C ILE A 120 -10.80 -5.30 8.29
N SER A 121 -11.07 -6.01 7.20
CA SER A 121 -12.26 -5.76 6.36
C SER A 121 -13.58 -6.04 7.06
N ILE A 122 -13.60 -6.93 8.04
CA ILE A 122 -14.81 -7.29 8.81
C ILE A 122 -14.90 -6.57 10.16
N ASP A 123 -13.81 -5.97 10.64
CA ASP A 123 -13.79 -5.20 11.89
C ASP A 123 -14.37 -3.80 11.63
N THR A 124 -15.57 -3.57 12.13
CA THR A 124 -16.30 -2.31 11.94
C THR A 124 -15.62 -1.09 12.56
N SER A 125 -14.66 -1.28 13.48
CA SER A 125 -13.90 -0.20 14.10
C SER A 125 -12.99 0.52 13.09
N TYR A 126 -12.51 -0.19 12.06
CA TYR A 126 -11.72 0.40 10.98
C TYR A 126 -12.55 1.23 10.00
N ARG A 127 -13.86 0.97 9.88
CA ARG A 127 -14.74 1.60 8.88
C ARG A 127 -14.18 1.53 7.46
N CYS A 128 -13.49 0.45 7.14
CA CYS A 128 -12.81 0.22 5.86
C CYS A 128 -13.11 -1.20 5.35
N PRO A 129 -14.27 -1.42 4.70
CA PRO A 129 -14.69 -2.76 4.28
C PRO A 129 -13.86 -3.32 3.10
N LYS A 130 -13.14 -2.45 2.38
CA LYS A 130 -12.26 -2.80 1.27
C LYS A 130 -10.85 -2.26 1.51
N PRO A 131 -10.12 -2.75 2.55
CA PRO A 131 -8.80 -2.22 2.84
C PRO A 131 -7.80 -2.56 1.74
N ILE A 132 -6.93 -1.61 1.47
CA ILE A 132 -5.85 -1.71 0.48
C ILE A 132 -4.61 -2.23 1.18
N LEU A 133 -3.90 -3.14 0.53
CA LEU A 133 -2.57 -3.60 0.94
C LEU A 133 -1.53 -3.17 -0.09
N VAL A 134 -0.53 -2.44 0.37
CA VAL A 134 0.69 -2.13 -0.42
C VAL A 134 1.86 -2.87 0.19
N ILE A 135 2.53 -3.71 -0.61
CA ILE A 135 3.76 -4.38 -0.20
C ILE A 135 4.93 -3.83 -0.99
N ALA A 136 5.97 -3.41 -0.28
CA ALA A 136 7.23 -2.96 -0.84
C ALA A 136 8.27 -4.10 -0.76
N GLY A 137 8.50 -4.81 -1.86
CA GLY A 137 9.56 -5.81 -1.95
C GLY A 137 10.87 -5.21 -2.42
N THR A 138 11.99 -5.69 -1.89
CA THR A 138 13.32 -5.24 -2.28
C THR A 138 14.19 -6.42 -2.76
N PRO A 139 13.82 -7.12 -3.86
CA PRO A 139 14.57 -8.25 -4.39
C PRO A 139 15.87 -7.78 -5.08
N GLY A 140 16.83 -7.29 -4.31
CA GLY A 140 18.04 -6.65 -4.82
C GLY A 140 18.10 -5.18 -4.42
N GLN A 141 18.61 -4.31 -5.31
CA GLN A 141 18.82 -2.88 -5.02
C GLN A 141 17.62 -1.97 -5.36
N HIS A 142 16.60 -2.52 -5.99
CA HIS A 142 15.44 -1.75 -6.43
C HIS A 142 14.17 -2.19 -5.68
N MET A 143 13.41 -1.21 -5.23
CA MET A 143 12.09 -1.46 -4.67
C MET A 143 11.10 -1.79 -5.79
N ARG A 144 10.28 -2.81 -5.55
CA ARG A 144 9.06 -3.10 -6.34
C ARG A 144 7.87 -3.02 -5.41
N ILE A 145 6.73 -2.59 -5.91
CA ILE A 145 5.50 -2.58 -5.12
C ILE A 145 4.44 -3.49 -5.73
N SER A 146 3.64 -4.08 -4.88
CA SER A 146 2.35 -4.64 -5.26
C SER A 146 1.24 -3.91 -4.53
N VAL A 147 0.10 -3.78 -5.19
CA VAL A 147 -1.11 -3.20 -4.64
C VAL A 147 -2.23 -4.21 -4.76
N SER A 148 -2.94 -4.45 -3.67
CA SER A 148 -4.07 -5.35 -3.61
C SER A 148 -5.21 -4.72 -2.82
N VAL A 149 -6.45 -5.13 -3.09
CA VAL A 149 -7.65 -4.71 -2.38
C VAL A 149 -8.36 -5.94 -1.82
N MET A 150 -8.78 -5.89 -0.57
CA MET A 150 -9.65 -6.92 0.02
C MET A 150 -11.08 -6.67 -0.44
N GLU A 151 -11.64 -7.61 -1.17
CA GLU A 151 -13.03 -7.54 -1.66
C GLU A 151 -13.68 -8.91 -1.59
N ASN A 152 -14.93 -8.97 -1.10
CA ASN A 152 -15.71 -10.21 -0.99
C ASN A 152 -14.95 -11.37 -0.29
N GLY A 153 -14.13 -11.05 0.72
CA GLY A 153 -13.35 -12.03 1.49
C GLY A 153 -12.10 -12.55 0.78
N GLY A 154 -11.75 -12.03 -0.41
CA GLY A 154 -10.54 -12.34 -1.16
C GLY A 154 -9.64 -11.12 -1.36
N LEU A 155 -8.33 -11.35 -1.41
CA LEU A 155 -7.37 -10.30 -1.74
C LEU A 155 -7.15 -10.29 -3.26
N ILE A 156 -7.55 -9.20 -3.91
CA ILE A 156 -7.46 -9.01 -5.37
C ILE A 156 -6.23 -8.17 -5.66
N ARG A 157 -5.26 -8.73 -6.39
CA ARG A 157 -4.08 -7.99 -6.85
C ARG A 157 -4.45 -7.08 -8.01
N LEU A 158 -4.08 -5.82 -7.92
CA LEU A 158 -4.28 -4.83 -8.97
C LEU A 158 -3.09 -4.82 -9.95
N ARG A 159 -3.37 -4.41 -11.19
CA ARG A 159 -2.35 -4.26 -12.23
C ARG A 159 -1.96 -2.79 -12.36
N PRO A 160 -0.67 -2.49 -12.55
CA PRO A 160 -0.26 -1.12 -12.82
C PRO A 160 -0.90 -0.64 -14.12
N MET A 161 -1.39 0.59 -14.11
CA MET A 161 -1.81 1.27 -15.32
C MET A 161 -0.56 1.69 -16.08
N SER A 162 -0.45 1.30 -17.36
CA SER A 162 0.62 1.79 -18.23
C SER A 162 0.52 3.31 -18.30
N SER A 163 1.60 4.00 -17.93
CA SER A 163 1.73 5.42 -18.23
C SER A 163 1.64 5.61 -19.77
N LYS A 164 0.94 6.65 -20.22
CA LYS A 164 0.92 7.00 -21.65
C LYS A 164 2.35 7.05 -22.19
N PRO A 165 2.60 6.64 -23.46
CA PRO A 165 3.94 6.68 -24.04
C PRO A 165 4.50 8.11 -23.94
N GLY A 166 5.59 8.28 -23.20
CA GLY A 166 6.24 9.58 -22.96
C GLY A 166 6.66 9.84 -21.52
N THR A 167 6.21 9.05 -20.53
CA THR A 167 6.69 9.15 -19.15
C THR A 167 7.60 7.95 -18.88
N PRO A 168 8.82 8.12 -18.33
CA PRO A 168 9.67 7.00 -17.99
C PRO A 168 8.93 6.09 -17.00
N SER A 169 8.89 4.78 -17.28
CA SER A 169 8.34 3.79 -16.35
C SER A 169 9.11 3.86 -15.04
N ALA A 170 8.41 4.07 -13.93
CA ALA A 170 9.00 4.01 -12.59
C ALA A 170 9.37 2.57 -12.18
N PHE A 171 9.10 1.57 -13.07
CA PHE A 171 9.39 0.17 -12.82
C PHE A 171 10.03 -0.48 -14.06
N PRO A 172 11.10 -1.29 -13.91
CA PRO A 172 11.66 -2.05 -15.01
C PRO A 172 10.64 -3.08 -15.52
N ASP A 173 10.54 -3.17 -16.85
CA ASP A 173 9.66 -4.08 -17.57
C ASP A 173 10.12 -5.54 -17.34
N ASP A 174 9.23 -6.40 -16.90
CA ASP A 174 9.49 -7.82 -16.58
C ASP A 174 9.26 -8.73 -17.81
N SER A 175 9.63 -8.25 -19.01
CA SER A 175 9.49 -9.01 -20.25
C SER A 175 10.75 -9.81 -20.64
N GLY A 176 11.36 -10.52 -19.68
CA GLY A 176 12.60 -11.22 -19.98
C GLY A 176 12.93 -12.42 -19.12
N ALA A 177 12.13 -13.48 -19.15
CA ALA A 177 12.59 -14.83 -18.82
C ALA A 177 11.62 -15.91 -19.33
N ARG A 178 11.66 -16.18 -20.64
CA ARG A 178 11.32 -17.50 -21.17
C ARG A 178 12.35 -17.84 -22.25
N GLN A 179 13.36 -18.56 -21.90
CA GLN A 179 14.05 -19.56 -22.70
C GLN A 179 14.46 -20.69 -21.79
#